data_6154ce3d49a649be44b785fa7ad4c870
#
_entry.id   6154ce3d49a649be44b785fa7ad4c870
#
_cell.length_a   1.000
_cell.length_b   1.000
_cell.length_c   1.000
_cell.angle_alpha   90.00
_cell.angle_beta   90.00
_cell.angle_gamma   90.00
#
_symmetry.space_group_name_H-M   'P 1'
#
loop_
_entity.id
_entity.type
_entity.pdbx_description
1 polymer ?
#
loop_
_entity_poly.entity_id
_entity_poly.type
_entity_poly.pdbx_seq_one_letter_code
_entity_poly.pdbx_strand_id
1 'polypeptide(L)'
;MLNQEVDDTKEPKVFRKKPVEICAMKWTGKNIKEIEAFSKGNAFVEDNELVIKTLEDGKTGKAKHVASVGDYIIEGVQGEFYFCKPDIFDQTYEVVEEK
;
A
#
# COMPACT_ATOMS: atom_id res chain seq x y z
N MET A 1 6.91 34.78 -1.34
CA MET A 1 6.19 34.00 -2.25
C MET A 1 4.75 33.82 -1.89
N LEU A 2 3.94 33.86 -2.86
CA LEU A 2 2.58 33.76 -2.57
C LEU A 2 2.17 32.41 -2.24
N ASN A 3 1.44 32.32 -1.20
CA ASN A 3 0.83 31.11 -0.84
C ASN A 3 -0.42 30.94 -1.66
N GLN A 4 -0.50 29.89 -2.41
CA GLN A 4 -1.67 29.66 -3.17
C GLN A 4 -2.65 28.89 -2.35
N GLU A 5 -3.67 29.55 -1.94
CA GLU A 5 -4.69 28.88 -1.21
C GLU A 5 -5.69 28.33 -2.18
N VAL A 6 -5.81 27.01 -2.21
CA VAL A 6 -6.75 26.36 -3.06
C VAL A 6 -7.96 26.00 -2.23
N ASP A 7 -9.10 26.51 -2.64
CA ASP A 7 -10.33 26.20 -1.93
C ASP A 7 -10.93 24.97 -2.58
N ASP A 8 -10.57 23.81 -2.06
CA ASP A 8 -11.04 22.56 -2.62
C ASP A 8 -12.31 22.07 -1.95
N THR A 9 -12.97 22.93 -1.18
CA THR A 9 -14.22 22.56 -0.55
C THR A 9 -15.43 22.95 -1.36
N LYS A 10 -15.29 23.86 -2.31
CA LYS A 10 -16.43 24.38 -3.03
C LYS A 10 -16.60 23.77 -4.41
N GLU A 11 -15.52 23.36 -5.02
CA GLU A 11 -15.63 22.75 -6.33
C GLU A 11 -14.48 21.82 -6.54
N PRO A 12 -14.64 20.85 -7.43
CA PRO A 12 -13.55 19.89 -7.69
C PRO A 12 -12.36 20.60 -8.30
N LYS A 13 -11.18 20.13 -7.94
CA LYS A 13 -9.93 20.60 -8.50
C LYS A 13 -9.19 19.41 -9.07
N VAL A 14 -8.28 19.68 -9.95
CA VAL A 14 -7.43 18.63 -10.52
C VAL A 14 -6.17 18.55 -9.69
N PHE A 15 -5.87 17.34 -9.22
CA PHE A 15 -4.66 17.12 -8.43
C PHE A 15 -3.78 16.11 -9.13
N ARG A 16 -2.48 16.24 -8.94
CA ARG A 16 -1.51 15.28 -9.43
C ARG A 16 -0.82 14.65 -8.24
N LYS A 17 -0.67 13.33 -8.29
CA LYS A 17 0.06 12.65 -7.26
C LYS A 17 1.52 13.08 -7.32
N LYS A 18 2.06 13.44 -6.17
CA LYS A 18 3.46 13.83 -6.10
C LYS A 18 4.33 12.62 -6.37
N PRO A 19 5.47 12.82 -7.05
CA PRO A 19 6.37 11.70 -7.32
C PRO A 19 7.07 11.30 -6.02
N VAL A 20 6.67 10.18 -5.46
CA VAL A 20 7.30 9.63 -4.27
C VAL A 20 7.68 8.20 -4.56
N GLU A 21 8.74 7.74 -3.91
CA GLU A 21 9.18 6.37 -4.05
C GLU A 21 8.64 5.56 -2.90
N ILE A 22 8.25 4.33 -3.19
CA ILE A 22 7.76 3.41 -2.18
C ILE A 22 8.50 2.09 -2.37
N CYS A 23 8.40 1.23 -1.38
CA CYS A 23 8.90 -0.12 -1.49
C CYS A 23 7.73 -1.06 -1.64
N ALA A 24 7.90 -2.10 -2.42
CA ALA A 24 6.82 -3.03 -2.66
C ALA A 24 7.36 -4.42 -2.90
N MET A 25 6.55 -5.41 -2.60
CA MET A 25 6.91 -6.79 -2.79
C MET A 25 5.69 -7.54 -3.29
N LYS A 26 5.88 -8.38 -4.28
CA LYS A 26 4.79 -9.14 -4.86
C LYS A 26 4.51 -10.39 -4.03
N TRP A 27 3.23 -10.66 -3.80
CA TRP A 27 2.82 -11.87 -3.12
C TRP A 27 2.70 -13.00 -4.14
N THR A 28 3.56 -14.00 -4.01
CA THR A 28 3.60 -15.10 -4.99
C THR A 28 2.83 -16.33 -4.52
N GLY A 29 2.36 -16.31 -3.29
CA GLY A 29 1.76 -17.50 -2.68
C GLY A 29 2.77 -18.38 -1.98
N LYS A 30 4.06 -18.10 -2.14
CA LYS A 30 5.11 -18.93 -1.58
C LYS A 30 6.14 -18.15 -0.78
N ASN A 31 6.08 -16.83 -0.80
CA ASN A 31 7.10 -16.01 -0.16
C ASN A 31 6.61 -15.36 1.12
N ILE A 32 5.91 -16.14 1.95
CA ILE A 32 5.34 -15.57 3.16
C ILE A 32 6.41 -15.08 4.14
N LYS A 33 7.54 -15.77 4.21
CA LYS A 33 8.59 -15.34 5.14
C LYS A 33 9.11 -13.97 4.76
N GLU A 34 9.31 -13.76 3.48
CA GLU A 34 9.80 -12.48 2.98
C GLU A 34 8.75 -11.37 3.18
N ILE A 35 7.49 -11.71 2.95
CA ILE A 35 6.40 -10.75 3.14
C ILE A 35 6.27 -10.37 4.61
N GLU A 36 6.36 -11.34 5.51
CA GLU A 36 6.29 -11.04 6.93
C GLU A 36 7.41 -10.13 7.37
N ALA A 37 8.62 -10.41 6.89
CA ALA A 37 9.77 -9.57 7.24
C ALA A 37 9.62 -8.17 6.67
N PHE A 38 9.22 -8.08 5.42
CA PHE A 38 9.05 -6.79 4.76
C PHE A 38 7.98 -5.96 5.47
N SER A 39 6.88 -6.58 5.84
CA SER A 39 5.76 -5.86 6.43
C SER A 39 5.87 -5.74 7.94
N LYS A 40 6.98 -6.22 8.51
CA LYS A 40 7.19 -6.15 9.95
C LYS A 40 6.07 -6.83 10.72
N GLY A 41 5.55 -7.92 10.15
CA GLY A 41 4.51 -8.70 10.79
C GLY A 41 3.11 -8.18 10.59
N ASN A 42 2.96 -7.09 9.83
CA ASN A 42 1.61 -6.56 9.59
C ASN A 42 0.84 -7.38 8.56
N ALA A 43 1.54 -8.09 7.70
CA ALA A 43 0.91 -9.02 6.77
C ALA A 43 1.27 -10.44 7.19
N PHE A 44 0.28 -11.31 7.21
CA PHE A 44 0.48 -12.68 7.68
C PHE A 44 -0.59 -13.57 7.07
N VAL A 45 -0.40 -14.87 7.18
CA VAL A 45 -1.36 -15.82 6.63
C VAL A 45 -2.35 -16.22 7.72
N GLU A 46 -3.62 -16.14 7.36
CA GLU A 46 -4.70 -16.56 8.23
C GLU A 46 -5.71 -17.29 7.37
N ASP A 47 -6.08 -18.51 7.74
CA ASP A 47 -7.03 -19.34 6.98
C ASP A 47 -6.60 -19.49 5.53
N ASN A 48 -5.30 -19.72 5.33
CA ASN A 48 -4.71 -19.93 4.00
C ASN A 48 -4.76 -18.70 3.12
N GLU A 49 -4.97 -17.52 3.69
CA GLU A 49 -5.01 -16.29 2.94
C GLU A 49 -4.03 -15.30 3.53
N LEU A 50 -3.42 -14.49 2.67
CA LEU A 50 -2.57 -13.41 3.16
C LEU A 50 -3.45 -12.24 3.53
N VAL A 51 -3.36 -11.81 4.77
CA VAL A 51 -4.16 -10.70 5.26
C VAL A 51 -3.24 -9.63 5.81
N ILE A 52 -3.72 -8.42 5.84
CA ILE A 52 -3.02 -7.32 6.46
C ILE A 52 -3.96 -6.67 7.45
N LYS A 53 -3.42 -6.32 8.62
CA LYS A 53 -4.18 -5.60 9.62
C LYS A 53 -4.06 -4.12 9.36
N THR A 54 -5.17 -3.43 9.47
CA THR A 54 -5.18 -1.99 9.32
C THR A 54 -5.78 -1.37 10.56
N LEU A 55 -5.44 -0.11 10.77
CA LEU A 55 -6.07 0.67 11.81
C LEU A 55 -7.13 1.53 11.17
N GLU A 56 -8.30 1.53 11.76
CA GLU A 56 -9.36 2.40 11.31
C GLU A 56 -9.73 3.33 12.41
N ASP A 57 -9.64 4.61 12.14
CA ASP A 57 -10.02 5.64 13.12
C ASP A 57 -9.30 5.46 14.43
N GLY A 58 -8.05 5.06 14.36
CA GLY A 58 -7.27 4.87 15.55
C GLY A 58 -7.63 3.67 16.38
N LYS A 59 -8.53 2.83 15.89
CA LYS A 59 -8.90 1.63 16.60
C LYS A 59 -8.21 0.45 15.98
N THR A 60 -7.85 -0.50 16.83
CA THR A 60 -7.16 -1.63 16.30
C THR A 60 -8.09 -2.57 15.62
N GLY A 61 -7.63 -2.98 14.50
CA GLY A 61 -7.78 -4.28 14.04
C GLY A 61 -9.09 -4.82 13.66
N LYS A 62 -10.01 -4.01 13.32
CA LYS A 62 -11.24 -4.61 12.88
C LYS A 62 -11.25 -4.88 11.40
N ALA A 63 -10.59 -4.06 10.63
CA ALA A 63 -10.62 -4.22 9.19
C ALA A 63 -9.48 -5.12 8.76
N LYS A 64 -9.80 -6.13 7.98
CA LYS A 64 -8.83 -7.01 7.38
C LYS A 64 -8.93 -6.89 5.90
N HIS A 65 -7.77 -6.83 5.27
CA HIS A 65 -7.71 -6.83 3.81
C HIS A 65 -7.03 -8.13 3.40
N VAL A 66 -7.61 -8.79 2.43
CA VAL A 66 -7.10 -10.07 1.96
C VAL A 66 -6.47 -9.87 0.59
N ALA A 67 -5.26 -10.36 0.43
CA ALA A 67 -4.54 -10.27 -0.83
C ALA A 67 -4.71 -11.54 -1.63
N SER A 68 -4.77 -11.38 -2.95
CA SER A 68 -4.71 -12.50 -3.87
C SER A 68 -3.28 -12.68 -4.33
N VAL A 69 -2.96 -13.89 -4.77
CA VAL A 69 -1.64 -14.15 -5.35
C VAL A 69 -1.48 -13.22 -6.55
N GLY A 70 -0.33 -12.57 -6.62
CA GLY A 70 -0.05 -11.58 -7.64
C GLY A 70 -0.18 -10.15 -7.16
N ASP A 71 -0.91 -9.92 -6.07
CA ASP A 71 -1.03 -8.58 -5.52
C ASP A 71 0.31 -8.13 -4.95
N TYR A 72 0.50 -6.82 -4.91
CA TYR A 72 1.69 -6.24 -4.31
C TYR A 72 1.37 -5.74 -2.91
N ILE A 73 2.32 -5.92 -2.01
CA ILE A 73 2.28 -5.30 -0.69
C ILE A 73 3.16 -4.07 -0.78
N ILE A 74 2.62 -2.93 -0.43
CA ILE A 74 3.32 -1.66 -0.55
C ILE A 74 3.54 -1.07 0.83
N GLU A 75 4.75 -0.59 1.06
CA GLU A 75 5.02 0.24 2.21
C GLU A 75 4.93 1.68 1.77
N GLY A 76 3.94 2.39 2.30
CA GLY A 76 3.70 3.77 1.92
C GLY A 76 4.65 4.73 2.59
N VAL A 77 4.49 6.00 2.29
CA VAL A 77 5.44 7.03 2.72
C VAL A 77 5.42 7.25 4.21
N GLN A 78 4.35 6.83 4.88
CA GLN A 78 4.26 6.97 6.33
C GLN A 78 4.51 5.67 7.06
N GLY A 79 5.02 4.67 6.34
CA GLY A 79 5.30 3.38 6.95
C GLY A 79 4.11 2.45 7.02
N GLU A 80 2.99 2.85 6.45
CA GLU A 80 1.80 2.01 6.45
C GLU A 80 1.92 0.96 5.34
N PHE A 81 1.22 -0.15 5.50
CA PHE A 81 1.24 -1.22 4.51
C PHE A 81 -0.15 -1.42 3.94
N TYR A 82 -0.22 -1.70 2.65
CA TYR A 82 -1.49 -1.96 1.99
C TYR A 82 -1.25 -2.79 0.73
N PHE A 83 -2.33 -3.35 0.19
CA PHE A 83 -2.26 -4.20 -1.00
C PHE A 83 -2.68 -3.41 -2.22
N CYS A 84 -2.14 -3.81 -3.36
CA CYS A 84 -2.48 -3.20 -4.63
C CYS A 84 -2.55 -4.29 -5.69
N LYS A 85 -3.58 -4.24 -6.52
CA LYS A 85 -3.72 -5.19 -7.61
C LYS A 85 -2.62 -5.01 -8.63
N PRO A 86 -2.16 -6.09 -9.27
CA PRO A 86 -1.00 -6.00 -10.15
C PRO A 86 -1.21 -5.08 -11.34
N ASP A 87 -2.39 -5.07 -11.94
CA ASP A 87 -2.61 -4.21 -13.09
C ASP A 87 -2.61 -2.74 -12.70
N ILE A 88 -3.17 -2.42 -11.54
CA ILE A 88 -3.15 -1.05 -11.03
C ILE A 88 -1.74 -0.67 -10.64
N PHE A 89 -1.00 -1.61 -10.02
CA PHE A 89 0.36 -1.35 -9.63
C PHE A 89 1.22 -1.00 -10.87
N ASP A 90 1.06 -1.79 -11.93
CA ASP A 90 1.85 -1.58 -13.15
C ASP A 90 1.54 -0.25 -13.79
N GLN A 91 0.31 0.23 -13.68
CA GLN A 91 -0.05 1.52 -14.25
C GLN A 91 0.42 2.69 -13.41
N THR A 92 0.66 2.45 -12.13
CA THR A 92 0.95 3.52 -11.18
C THR A 92 2.45 3.66 -10.89
N TYR A 93 3.17 2.54 -10.88
CA TYR A 93 4.55 2.51 -10.42
C TYR A 93 5.46 1.90 -11.46
N GLU A 94 6.72 2.27 -11.40
CA GLU A 94 7.76 1.63 -12.21
C GLU A 94 8.96 1.37 -11.33
N VAL A 95 9.76 0.39 -11.71
CA VAL A 95 10.93 0.04 -10.91
C VAL A 95 11.97 1.14 -11.04
N VAL A 96 12.41 1.64 -9.89
CA VAL A 96 13.48 2.62 -9.84
C VAL A 96 14.78 1.94 -9.46
N GLU A 97 14.70 1.00 -8.50
CA GLU A 97 15.89 0.40 -7.95
C GLU A 97 15.53 -0.95 -7.37
N GLU A 98 16.31 -1.96 -7.69
CA GLU A 98 16.11 -3.28 -7.10
C GLU A 98 17.09 -3.46 -5.97
N LYS A 99 16.55 -3.86 -4.82
CA LYS A 99 17.39 -4.06 -3.64
C LYS A 99 17.63 -5.54 -3.39
#